data_20280a41c80662570bcb979c2d9c6169
#
_entry.id   20280a41c80662570bcb979c2d9c6169
#
_cell.length_a   1.000
_cell.length_b   1.000
_cell.length_c   1.000
_cell.angle_alpha   90.00
_cell.angle_beta   90.00
_cell.angle_gamma   90.00
#
_symmetry.space_group_name_H-M   'P 1'
#
loop_
_entity.id
_entity.type
_entity.pdbx_description
1 polymer ?
#
loop_
_entity_poly.entity_id
_entity_poly.type
_entity_poly.pdbx_seq_one_letter_code
_entity_poly.pdbx_strand_id
1 'polypeptide(L)'
;SISRSPSSNLSDSRKDLAAVGNETHGYFGGGNYQGNYRTVVDRITFSSGSRSRIPGANLSYRRRQLSACGNLTAGYFIGGFNNNDNPTVPERSASNVDKLTYASDTSAAVPGAFTPVGVYRHDSTGSPSVGYIGGGAKLPSSTEQQFDKLTYSTDTTAAAPGITFPSYEVNYGAVSNTDDAYFTINNP
;
A
#
# COMPACT_ATOMS: atom_id res chain seq x y z
N SER A 1 -6.00 2.23 26.28
CA SER A 1 -6.34 3.66 26.13
C SER A 1 -5.78 4.18 24.82
N ILE A 2 -6.51 5.12 24.20
CA ILE A 2 -6.05 5.83 23.00
C ILE A 2 -5.62 7.22 23.45
N SER A 3 -4.38 7.60 23.14
CA SER A 3 -3.86 8.93 23.44
C SER A 3 -3.21 9.54 22.19
N ARG A 4 -3.24 10.86 22.10
CA ARG A 4 -2.52 11.59 21.07
C ARG A 4 -1.03 11.62 21.41
N SER A 5 -0.18 11.25 20.46
CA SER A 5 1.27 11.38 20.55
C SER A 5 1.76 12.47 19.59
N PRO A 6 2.08 13.68 20.07
CA PRO A 6 2.55 14.77 19.20
C PRO A 6 3.84 14.46 18.46
N SER A 7 4.70 13.63 19.03
CA SER A 7 5.96 13.17 18.42
C SER A 7 5.76 12.20 17.24
N SER A 8 4.55 11.66 17.07
CA SER A 8 4.20 10.73 15.99
C SER A 8 3.58 11.41 14.76
N ASN A 9 3.50 12.75 14.72
CA ASN A 9 2.99 13.44 13.54
C ASN A 9 3.87 13.11 12.33
N LEU A 10 3.25 12.89 11.16
CA LEU A 10 3.98 12.68 9.91
C LEU A 10 4.85 13.90 9.55
N SER A 11 5.91 13.69 8.77
CA SER A 11 6.80 14.78 8.32
C SER A 11 6.08 15.85 7.50
N ASP A 12 5.08 15.42 6.72
CA ASP A 12 4.18 16.27 5.95
C ASP A 12 2.73 15.94 6.34
N SER A 13 1.86 16.95 6.40
CA SER A 13 0.41 16.73 6.52
C SER A 13 -0.11 16.18 5.20
N ARG A 14 -0.31 14.88 5.12
CA ARG A 14 -0.75 14.20 3.87
C ARG A 14 -1.85 13.20 4.11
N LYS A 15 -2.65 12.96 3.09
CA LYS A 15 -3.77 12.01 3.05
C LYS A 15 -3.55 10.97 1.95
N ASP A 16 -4.40 9.95 1.90
CA ASP A 16 -4.39 8.91 0.88
C ASP A 16 -3.06 8.11 0.84
N LEU A 17 -2.42 7.96 1.96
CA LEU A 17 -1.21 7.17 2.17
C LEU A 17 -1.56 5.74 2.60
N ALA A 18 -0.59 4.83 2.57
CA ALA A 18 -0.70 3.50 3.12
C ALA A 18 0.24 3.29 4.30
N ALA A 19 -0.07 2.31 5.14
CA ALA A 19 0.74 1.96 6.29
C ALA A 19 0.99 0.46 6.37
N VAL A 20 2.20 0.11 6.80
CA VAL A 20 2.62 -1.27 7.07
C VAL A 20 3.63 -1.26 8.21
N GLY A 21 3.85 -2.37 8.87
CA GLY A 21 4.81 -2.40 9.97
C GLY A 21 5.09 -3.81 10.49
N ASN A 22 5.94 -3.86 11.50
CA ASN A 22 6.24 -5.03 12.29
C ASN A 22 5.96 -4.76 13.77
N GLU A 23 6.43 -5.59 14.67
CA GLU A 23 6.21 -5.47 16.12
C GLU A 23 6.85 -4.22 16.74
N THR A 24 7.82 -3.60 16.09
CA THR A 24 8.63 -2.50 16.65
C THR A 24 8.43 -1.16 15.95
N HIS A 25 8.04 -1.18 14.67
CA HIS A 25 7.94 0.00 13.83
C HIS A 25 6.70 -0.03 12.92
N GLY A 26 6.09 1.15 12.75
CA GLY A 26 5.10 1.41 11.71
C GLY A 26 5.66 2.34 10.64
N TYR A 27 5.37 2.06 9.38
CA TYR A 27 5.82 2.84 8.22
C TYR A 27 4.64 3.39 7.46
N PHE A 28 4.70 4.67 7.09
CA PHE A 28 3.63 5.42 6.43
C PHE A 28 4.16 5.98 5.12
N GLY A 29 3.74 5.42 4.00
CA GLY A 29 4.31 5.69 2.69
C GLY A 29 3.38 6.34 1.70
N GLY A 30 3.92 7.21 0.83
CA GLY A 30 3.18 7.88 -0.23
C GLY A 30 2.22 8.95 0.27
N GLY A 31 1.12 9.12 -0.47
CA GLY A 31 0.05 10.05 -0.13
C GLY A 31 0.10 11.37 -0.93
N ASN A 32 -0.78 12.28 -0.53
CA ASN A 32 -0.98 13.57 -1.20
C ASN A 32 -0.92 14.71 -0.17
N TYR A 33 -0.14 15.73 -0.48
CA TYR A 33 -0.09 17.01 0.23
C TYR A 33 -0.35 18.16 -0.75
N GLN A 34 -1.46 18.87 -0.59
CA GLN A 34 -1.82 20.02 -1.42
C GLN A 34 -1.74 19.77 -2.95
N GLY A 35 -2.23 18.62 -3.40
CA GLY A 35 -2.19 18.24 -4.82
C GLY A 35 -0.88 17.55 -5.26
N ASN A 36 0.18 17.60 -4.45
CA ASN A 36 1.45 16.97 -4.76
C ASN A 36 1.53 15.56 -4.19
N TYR A 37 1.74 14.56 -5.04
CA TYR A 37 1.90 13.18 -4.63
C TYR A 37 3.31 12.94 -4.08
N ARG A 38 3.43 11.99 -3.16
CA ARG A 38 4.66 11.80 -2.39
C ARG A 38 5.28 10.42 -2.61
N THR A 39 6.61 10.37 -2.52
CA THR A 39 7.41 9.15 -2.36
C THR A 39 7.78 8.91 -0.90
N VAL A 40 7.60 9.89 -0.05
CA VAL A 40 8.10 9.92 1.34
C VAL A 40 7.57 8.75 2.15
N VAL A 41 8.45 8.14 2.93
CA VAL A 41 8.12 7.17 3.97
C VAL A 41 8.56 7.72 5.32
N ASP A 42 7.62 7.80 6.25
CA ASP A 42 7.88 8.07 7.67
C ASP A 42 7.81 6.75 8.45
N ARG A 43 8.73 6.59 9.41
CA ARG A 43 8.75 5.49 10.36
C ARG A 43 8.38 5.99 11.75
N ILE A 44 7.53 5.28 12.46
CA ILE A 44 7.26 5.48 13.88
C ILE A 44 7.85 4.30 14.66
N THR A 45 8.65 4.60 15.67
CA THR A 45 9.17 3.61 16.62
C THR A 45 8.17 3.46 17.76
N PHE A 46 7.59 2.27 17.93
CA PHE A 46 6.48 2.07 18.88
C PHE A 46 6.88 2.27 20.33
N SER A 47 8.10 1.87 20.73
CA SER A 47 8.57 1.99 22.11
C SER A 47 8.70 3.43 22.58
N SER A 48 9.00 4.37 21.68
CA SER A 48 9.18 5.78 22.00
C SER A 48 8.06 6.70 21.47
N GLY A 49 7.25 6.20 20.55
CA GLY A 49 6.28 6.99 19.79
C GLY A 49 6.93 8.05 18.90
N SER A 50 8.25 7.99 18.70
CA SER A 50 8.97 8.98 17.89
C SER A 50 8.88 8.67 16.40
N ARG A 51 8.77 9.72 15.59
CA ARG A 51 8.78 9.64 14.14
C ARG A 51 10.13 9.99 13.55
N SER A 52 10.55 9.30 12.49
CA SER A 52 11.69 9.65 11.65
C SER A 52 11.30 9.54 10.18
N ARG A 53 11.71 10.50 9.35
CA ARG A 53 11.65 10.34 7.90
C ARG A 53 12.81 9.44 7.47
N ILE A 54 12.53 8.46 6.62
CA ILE A 54 13.50 7.48 6.16
C ILE A 54 13.77 7.66 4.65
N PRO A 55 14.78 8.44 4.25
CA PRO A 55 15.04 8.70 2.83
C PRO A 55 15.35 7.44 2.01
N GLY A 56 16.00 6.43 2.60
CA GLY A 56 16.28 5.15 1.96
C GLY A 56 15.05 4.30 1.67
N ALA A 57 13.93 4.60 2.34
CA ALA A 57 12.65 3.92 2.16
C ALA A 57 11.69 4.66 1.22
N ASN A 58 12.11 5.75 0.57
CA ASN A 58 11.24 6.44 -0.38
C ASN A 58 10.73 5.48 -1.45
N LEU A 59 9.44 5.59 -1.79
CA LEU A 59 8.82 4.82 -2.87
C LEU A 59 9.46 5.17 -4.22
N SER A 60 9.49 4.21 -5.13
CA SER A 60 10.05 4.38 -6.48
C SER A 60 9.32 5.45 -7.30
N TYR A 61 8.02 5.65 -7.04
CA TYR A 61 7.18 6.64 -7.70
C TYR A 61 6.29 7.38 -6.70
N ARG A 62 6.00 8.64 -7.01
CA ARG A 62 5.01 9.44 -6.28
C ARG A 62 3.61 8.90 -6.52
N ARG A 63 2.89 8.57 -5.46
CA ARG A 63 1.54 8.02 -5.58
C ARG A 63 0.70 8.20 -4.33
N ARG A 64 -0.60 8.22 -4.53
CA ARG A 64 -1.63 8.26 -3.49
C ARG A 64 -2.63 7.13 -3.68
N GLN A 65 -3.51 6.91 -2.72
CA GLN A 65 -4.57 5.90 -2.81
C GLN A 65 -4.01 4.49 -3.12
N LEU A 66 -2.85 4.23 -2.55
CA LEU A 66 -2.15 2.94 -2.57
C LEU A 66 -2.57 2.16 -1.33
N SER A 67 -2.36 0.86 -1.36
CA SER A 67 -2.48 0.00 -0.18
C SER A 67 -1.13 -0.56 0.26
N ALA A 68 -1.10 -1.24 1.40
CA ALA A 68 0.10 -1.92 1.85
C ALA A 68 -0.23 -3.15 2.68
N CYS A 69 0.56 -4.21 2.49
CA CYS A 69 0.55 -5.40 3.34
C CYS A 69 1.99 -5.89 3.54
N GLY A 70 2.19 -6.84 4.43
CA GLY A 70 3.53 -7.35 4.70
C GLY A 70 3.54 -8.39 5.79
N ASN A 71 4.75 -8.75 6.20
CA ASN A 71 5.02 -9.66 7.31
C ASN A 71 5.98 -9.01 8.30
N LEU A 72 6.61 -9.79 9.19
CA LEU A 72 7.54 -9.27 10.19
C LEU A 72 8.88 -8.77 9.63
N THR A 73 9.23 -9.12 8.39
CA THR A 73 10.53 -8.79 7.78
C THR A 73 10.45 -7.71 6.69
N ALA A 74 9.32 -7.63 5.99
CA ALA A 74 9.14 -6.70 4.88
C ALA A 74 7.70 -6.20 4.77
N GLY A 75 7.56 -4.96 4.31
CA GLY A 75 6.31 -4.35 3.89
C GLY A 75 6.28 -4.12 2.39
N TYR A 76 5.10 -4.14 1.81
CA TYR A 76 4.90 -3.93 0.37
C TYR A 76 3.89 -2.81 0.18
N PHE A 77 4.30 -1.76 -0.50
CA PHE A 77 3.43 -0.67 -0.93
C PHE A 77 2.98 -0.93 -2.36
N ILE A 78 1.68 -1.00 -2.59
CA ILE A 78 1.09 -1.60 -3.78
C ILE A 78 0.25 -0.59 -4.53
N GLY A 79 0.39 -0.55 -5.86
CA GLY A 79 -0.45 0.22 -6.76
C GLY A 79 -0.54 1.70 -6.42
N GLY A 80 -1.72 2.26 -6.55
CA GLY A 80 -2.05 3.65 -6.28
C GLY A 80 -2.22 4.49 -7.55
N PHE A 81 -2.49 5.75 -7.34
CA PHE A 81 -2.68 6.73 -8.41
C PHE A 81 -1.41 7.57 -8.54
N ASN A 82 -0.79 7.52 -9.71
CA ASN A 82 0.45 8.23 -10.02
C ASN A 82 0.15 9.45 -10.90
N ASN A 83 0.66 10.60 -10.52
CA ASN A 83 0.83 11.70 -11.45
C ASN A 83 2.33 11.81 -11.76
N ASN A 84 2.70 11.65 -12.99
CA ASN A 84 4.03 12.03 -13.41
C ASN A 84 4.13 13.56 -13.29
N ASP A 85 5.27 14.09 -12.79
CA ASP A 85 5.54 15.54 -12.73
C ASP A 85 5.54 16.21 -14.11
N ASN A 86 5.30 15.44 -15.15
CA ASN A 86 5.15 15.92 -16.51
C ASN A 86 3.65 16.10 -16.80
N PRO A 87 3.16 17.34 -16.93
CA PRO A 87 1.76 17.63 -17.23
C PRO A 87 1.31 17.09 -18.60
N THR A 88 2.24 16.67 -19.45
CA THR A 88 1.94 16.04 -20.74
C THR A 88 1.72 14.53 -20.66
N VAL A 89 2.01 13.91 -19.51
CA VAL A 89 1.77 12.48 -19.29
C VAL A 89 0.51 12.31 -18.45
N PRO A 90 -0.52 11.62 -18.95
CA PRO A 90 -1.75 11.43 -18.21
C PRO A 90 -1.50 10.75 -16.85
N GLU A 91 -2.29 11.15 -15.85
CA GLU A 91 -2.38 10.42 -14.59
C GLU A 91 -2.71 8.94 -14.85
N ARG A 92 -2.08 8.05 -14.10
CA ARG A 92 -2.21 6.60 -14.30
C ARG A 92 -2.47 5.89 -12.99
N SER A 93 -3.26 4.84 -13.06
CA SER A 93 -3.26 3.81 -12.04
C SER A 93 -1.94 3.05 -12.11
N ALA A 94 -1.24 2.94 -10.98
CA ALA A 94 0.05 2.27 -10.92
C ALA A 94 -0.13 0.76 -10.69
N SER A 95 0.69 -0.04 -11.36
CA SER A 95 0.80 -1.48 -11.13
C SER A 95 1.98 -1.85 -10.22
N ASN A 96 2.86 -0.90 -9.95
CA ASN A 96 4.11 -1.12 -9.22
C ASN A 96 3.89 -1.56 -7.78
N VAL A 97 4.79 -2.43 -7.33
CA VAL A 97 4.95 -2.80 -5.92
C VAL A 97 6.34 -2.38 -5.47
N ASP A 98 6.43 -1.65 -4.36
CA ASP A 98 7.70 -1.37 -3.67
C ASP A 98 7.80 -2.22 -2.41
N LYS A 99 8.91 -2.94 -2.27
CA LYS A 99 9.25 -3.70 -1.07
C LYS A 99 10.10 -2.85 -0.15
N LEU A 100 9.63 -2.65 1.06
CA LEU A 100 10.36 -2.07 2.18
C LEU A 100 10.97 -3.19 3.02
N THR A 101 12.30 -3.24 3.11
CA THR A 101 13.02 -4.16 3.98
C THR A 101 13.24 -3.49 5.33
N TYR A 102 12.60 -3.97 6.39
CA TYR A 102 12.63 -3.32 7.71
C TYR A 102 14.02 -3.30 8.35
N ALA A 103 14.83 -4.34 8.15
CA ALA A 103 16.16 -4.44 8.74
C ALA A 103 17.14 -3.38 8.25
N SER A 104 16.97 -2.89 7.02
CA SER A 104 17.84 -1.88 6.39
C SER A 104 17.16 -0.51 6.26
N ASP A 105 15.87 -0.40 6.54
CA ASP A 105 15.08 0.81 6.26
C ASP A 105 15.18 1.26 4.79
N THR A 106 15.21 0.31 3.85
CA THR A 106 15.32 0.62 2.43
C THR A 106 14.12 0.09 1.65
N SER A 107 13.73 0.83 0.61
CA SER A 107 12.68 0.42 -0.32
C SER A 107 13.21 0.34 -1.73
N ALA A 108 12.71 -0.63 -2.49
CA ALA A 108 12.98 -0.78 -3.91
C ALA A 108 11.76 -1.35 -4.64
N ALA A 109 11.59 -0.95 -5.91
CA ALA A 109 10.61 -1.57 -6.78
C ALA A 109 10.92 -3.05 -6.98
N VAL A 110 9.90 -3.89 -6.96
CA VAL A 110 10.02 -5.33 -7.17
C VAL A 110 9.52 -5.67 -8.57
N PRO A 111 10.42 -5.97 -9.53
CA PRO A 111 10.01 -6.20 -10.92
C PRO A 111 9.10 -7.41 -11.13
N GLY A 112 9.15 -8.40 -10.24
CA GLY A 112 8.31 -9.61 -10.27
C GLY A 112 6.93 -9.43 -9.63
N ALA A 113 6.74 -8.34 -8.88
CA ALA A 113 5.48 -8.05 -8.21
C ALA A 113 4.82 -6.83 -8.84
N PHE A 114 3.72 -7.04 -9.52
CA PHE A 114 2.87 -5.99 -10.07
C PHE A 114 1.42 -6.45 -10.10
N THR A 115 0.48 -5.56 -9.93
CA THR A 115 -0.91 -5.87 -10.22
C THR A 115 -1.09 -5.99 -11.74
N PRO A 116 -1.78 -7.02 -12.26
CA PRO A 116 -1.93 -7.24 -13.70
C PRO A 116 -2.49 -6.02 -14.46
N VAL A 117 -3.28 -5.25 -13.78
CA VAL A 117 -3.74 -3.91 -14.20
C VAL A 117 -3.40 -2.90 -13.12
N GLY A 118 -3.02 -1.68 -13.48
CA GLY A 118 -2.78 -0.64 -12.48
C GLY A 118 -4.07 -0.32 -11.73
N VAL A 119 -4.02 -0.34 -10.39
CA VAL A 119 -5.18 -0.11 -9.51
C VAL A 119 -4.89 0.96 -8.45
N TYR A 120 -5.92 1.68 -8.07
CA TYR A 120 -5.90 2.64 -6.96
C TYR A 120 -7.22 2.55 -6.17
N ARG A 121 -7.25 3.04 -4.93
CA ARG A 121 -8.40 2.88 -4.01
C ARG A 121 -8.76 1.41 -3.77
N HIS A 122 -7.81 0.53 -3.91
CA HIS A 122 -7.89 -0.86 -3.51
C HIS A 122 -7.45 -1.00 -2.05
N ASP A 123 -7.70 -2.15 -1.48
CA ASP A 123 -7.12 -2.48 -0.18
C ASP A 123 -6.31 -3.76 -0.24
N SER A 124 -5.49 -3.97 0.77
CA SER A 124 -4.67 -5.16 0.89
C SER A 124 -4.49 -5.56 2.34
N THR A 125 -4.38 -6.85 2.56
CA THR A 125 -4.08 -7.44 3.85
C THR A 125 -3.22 -8.67 3.64
N GLY A 126 -2.64 -9.23 4.68
CA GLY A 126 -1.75 -10.37 4.50
C GLY A 126 -1.55 -11.21 5.74
N SER A 127 -1.16 -12.46 5.51
CA SER A 127 -0.66 -13.42 6.48
C SER A 127 0.87 -13.34 6.57
N PRO A 128 1.54 -14.15 7.39
CA PRO A 128 3.00 -14.18 7.42
C PRO A 128 3.70 -14.55 6.10
N SER A 129 3.01 -15.22 5.17
CA SER A 129 3.60 -15.74 3.92
C SER A 129 3.10 -15.08 2.65
N VAL A 130 1.89 -14.53 2.67
CA VAL A 130 1.23 -13.97 1.48
C VAL A 130 0.44 -12.72 1.79
N GLY A 131 0.33 -11.82 0.81
CA GLY A 131 -0.60 -10.71 0.80
C GLY A 131 -1.72 -10.93 -0.22
N TYR A 132 -2.91 -10.42 0.09
CA TYR A 132 -4.03 -10.35 -0.84
C TYR A 132 -4.34 -8.89 -1.14
N ILE A 133 -4.54 -8.60 -2.41
CA ILE A 133 -4.83 -7.27 -2.96
C ILE A 133 -6.18 -7.40 -3.65
N GLY A 134 -7.15 -6.59 -3.24
CA GLY A 134 -8.51 -6.75 -3.76
C GLY A 134 -9.11 -5.48 -4.31
N GLY A 135 -9.84 -5.60 -5.41
CA GLY A 135 -10.67 -4.56 -5.98
C GLY A 135 -9.95 -3.29 -6.44
N GLY A 136 -10.63 -2.17 -6.30
CA GLY A 136 -10.12 -0.85 -6.65
C GLY A 136 -10.60 -0.33 -7.99
N ALA A 137 -10.15 0.86 -8.34
CA ALA A 137 -10.43 1.50 -9.61
C ALA A 137 -9.20 1.49 -10.53
N LYS A 138 -9.43 1.49 -11.82
CA LYS A 138 -8.41 1.59 -12.88
C LYS A 138 -8.80 2.64 -13.92
N LEU A 139 -7.82 3.20 -14.61
CA LEU A 139 -8.08 4.11 -15.71
C LEU A 139 -8.19 3.36 -17.05
N PRO A 140 -9.00 3.89 -18.03
CA PRO A 140 -9.66 5.21 -18.02
C PRO A 140 -10.94 5.30 -17.16
N SER A 141 -11.67 4.24 -16.91
CA SER A 141 -12.85 4.27 -16.02
C SER A 141 -13.46 2.89 -15.89
N SER A 142 -12.86 2.07 -15.07
CA SER A 142 -13.43 0.77 -14.69
C SER A 142 -12.97 0.42 -13.29
N THR A 143 -13.62 -0.54 -12.70
CA THR A 143 -13.27 -1.09 -11.39
C THR A 143 -12.79 -2.51 -11.56
N GLU A 144 -11.94 -2.94 -10.64
CA GLU A 144 -11.41 -4.29 -10.63
C GLU A 144 -12.17 -5.13 -9.60
N GLN A 145 -12.56 -6.35 -9.98
CA GLN A 145 -13.24 -7.28 -9.07
C GLN A 145 -12.32 -8.43 -8.65
N GLN A 146 -11.19 -8.59 -9.33
CA GLN A 146 -10.24 -9.65 -9.05
C GLN A 146 -9.44 -9.40 -7.78
N PHE A 147 -9.00 -10.50 -7.22
CA PHE A 147 -7.97 -10.50 -6.19
C PHE A 147 -6.65 -10.96 -6.80
N ASP A 148 -5.58 -10.30 -6.37
CA ASP A 148 -4.22 -10.73 -6.63
C ASP A 148 -3.59 -11.23 -5.32
N LYS A 149 -2.75 -12.24 -5.45
CA LYS A 149 -1.96 -12.80 -4.37
C LYS A 149 -0.49 -12.42 -4.55
N LEU A 150 0.08 -11.78 -3.56
CA LEU A 150 1.51 -11.49 -3.46
C LEU A 150 2.17 -12.55 -2.60
N THR A 151 3.11 -13.31 -3.16
CA THR A 151 3.91 -14.31 -2.43
C THR A 151 5.20 -13.68 -1.96
N TYR A 152 5.39 -13.54 -0.64
CA TYR A 152 6.53 -12.81 -0.07
C TYR A 152 7.88 -13.51 -0.26
N SER A 153 7.90 -14.84 -0.32
CA SER A 153 9.14 -15.60 -0.48
C SER A 153 9.76 -15.49 -1.88
N THR A 154 8.96 -15.17 -2.88
CA THR A 154 9.38 -15.04 -4.27
C THR A 154 9.29 -13.59 -4.78
N ASP A 155 8.69 -12.71 -4.00
CA ASP A 155 8.39 -11.33 -4.41
C ASP A 155 7.59 -11.26 -5.73
N THR A 156 6.59 -12.13 -5.90
CA THR A 156 5.79 -12.22 -7.12
C THR A 156 4.31 -12.08 -6.85
N THR A 157 3.57 -11.50 -7.78
CA THR A 157 2.10 -11.46 -7.75
C THR A 157 1.52 -12.37 -8.82
N ALA A 158 0.36 -12.94 -8.51
CA ALA A 158 -0.46 -13.70 -9.45
C ALA A 158 -1.94 -13.48 -9.14
N ALA A 159 -2.79 -13.56 -10.14
CA ALA A 159 -4.22 -13.56 -9.91
C ALA A 159 -4.64 -14.70 -8.97
N ALA A 160 -5.57 -14.42 -8.06
CA ALA A 160 -6.18 -15.42 -7.18
C ALA A 160 -7.51 -15.87 -7.79
N PRO A 161 -7.52 -16.88 -8.67
CA PRO A 161 -8.73 -17.30 -9.39
C PRO A 161 -9.76 -17.87 -8.41
N GLY A 162 -11.03 -17.61 -8.71
CA GLY A 162 -12.14 -18.10 -7.88
C GLY A 162 -12.52 -17.17 -6.73
N ILE A 163 -11.81 -16.07 -6.54
CA ILE A 163 -12.17 -15.03 -5.58
C ILE A 163 -12.44 -13.74 -6.35
N THR A 164 -13.65 -13.24 -6.27
CA THR A 164 -14.05 -11.97 -6.90
C THR A 164 -14.99 -11.20 -5.97
N PHE A 165 -14.97 -9.87 -6.06
CA PHE A 165 -16.00 -9.07 -5.43
C PHE A 165 -17.35 -9.25 -6.16
N PRO A 166 -18.47 -9.29 -5.41
CA PRO A 166 -19.79 -9.40 -6.02
C PRO A 166 -20.21 -8.13 -6.78
N SER A 167 -19.60 -7.01 -6.49
CA SER A 167 -19.89 -5.70 -7.09
C SER A 167 -18.61 -4.89 -7.34
N TYR A 168 -18.74 -3.83 -8.12
CA TYR A 168 -17.66 -2.90 -8.41
C TYR A 168 -17.47 -1.91 -7.26
N GLU A 169 -16.51 -2.17 -6.41
CA GLU A 169 -16.31 -1.43 -5.17
C GLU A 169 -14.94 -0.76 -5.12
N VAL A 170 -14.85 0.32 -4.34
CA VAL A 170 -13.62 1.06 -4.05
C VAL A 170 -13.62 1.53 -2.59
N ASN A 171 -12.45 1.76 -2.02
CA ASN A 171 -12.27 2.24 -0.64
C ASN A 171 -12.79 1.26 0.41
N TYR A 172 -12.29 0.05 0.41
CA TYR A 172 -12.62 -1.00 1.38
C TYR A 172 -11.85 -0.85 2.68
N GLY A 173 -12.19 -1.71 3.64
CA GLY A 173 -11.31 -2.10 4.72
C GLY A 173 -10.93 -3.56 4.58
N ALA A 174 -9.68 -3.90 4.86
CA ALA A 174 -9.21 -5.27 4.87
C ALA A 174 -8.48 -5.59 6.18
N VAL A 175 -8.70 -6.78 6.68
CA VAL A 175 -8.02 -7.33 7.86
C VAL A 175 -7.69 -8.79 7.63
N SER A 176 -6.68 -9.30 8.30
CA SER A 176 -6.32 -10.71 8.24
C SER A 176 -5.86 -11.23 9.59
N ASN A 177 -5.93 -12.53 9.72
CA ASN A 177 -5.21 -13.31 10.73
C ASN A 177 -4.12 -14.14 10.03
N THR A 178 -3.66 -15.22 10.69
CA THR A 178 -2.64 -16.09 10.13
C THR A 178 -3.13 -16.89 8.92
N ASP A 179 -4.42 -17.21 8.88
CA ASP A 179 -5.01 -18.17 7.95
C ASP A 179 -5.95 -17.54 6.94
N ASP A 180 -6.67 -16.49 7.35
CA ASP A 180 -7.77 -15.89 6.60
C ASP A 180 -7.56 -14.40 6.34
N ALA A 181 -8.06 -13.92 5.21
CA ALA A 181 -8.16 -12.51 4.85
C ALA A 181 -9.63 -12.11 4.63
N TYR A 182 -10.03 -10.98 5.20
CA TYR A 182 -11.39 -10.46 5.13
C TYR A 182 -11.38 -9.08 4.49
N PHE A 183 -12.28 -8.89 3.55
CA PHE A 183 -12.50 -7.60 2.89
C PHE A 183 -13.94 -7.17 3.13
N THR A 184 -14.13 -5.92 3.51
CA THR A 184 -15.49 -5.36 3.65
C THR A 184 -16.04 -5.04 2.27
N ILE A 185 -17.34 -5.28 2.08
CA ILE A 185 -18.06 -4.87 0.89
C ILE A 185 -19.24 -4.00 1.31
N ASN A 186 -19.50 -2.93 0.57
CA ASN A 186 -20.78 -2.23 0.70
C ASN A 186 -21.84 -3.10 0.00
N ASN A 187 -22.77 -3.60 0.79
CA ASN A 187 -23.97 -4.21 0.24
C ASN A 187 -25.02 -3.08 0.13
N PRO A 188 -25.49 -2.71 -1.06
CA PRO A 188 -26.48 -1.66 -1.23
C PRO A 188 -27.84 -2.06 -0.64
#